data_7f33fbbc7dd047ab7120bc5aeb41d2d0
#
_entry.id   7f33fbbc7dd047ab7120bc5aeb41d2d0
#
_cell.length_a   1.000
_cell.length_b   1.000
_cell.length_c   1.000
_cell.angle_alpha   90.00
_cell.angle_beta   90.00
_cell.angle_gamma   90.00
#
_symmetry.space_group_name_H-M   'P 1'
#
loop_
_entity.id
_entity.type
_entity.pdbx_description
1 polymer ?
#
loop_
_entity_poly.entity_id
_entity_poly.type
_entity_poly.pdbx_seq_one_letter_code
_entity_poly.pdbx_strand_id
1 'polypeptide(L)'
;MITHQHDDHDHDDISAGPHTHLTSVGIDIGSSTSHLMLSQLRIGYPSFHNRRPEVLERKVIARSPILLTPFSGNWNIEAGPLQKLVEATFKEAGLNRETVDTGAVIITGEAARRDNASRIAELFSD
;
A
#
# COMPACT_ATOMS: atom_id res chain seq x y z
N MET A 1 -18.11 18.41 17.38
CA MET A 1 -18.44 18.07 16.74
C MET A 1 -18.62 17.26 16.35
N ILE A 2 -18.96 17.11 16.15
CA ILE A 2 -19.25 16.47 15.66
C ILE A 2 -19.41 15.97 14.99
N THR A 3 -19.48 15.78 14.79
CA THR A 3 -19.78 15.24 14.13
C THR A 3 -19.93 15.11 13.21
N HIS A 4 -19.81 15.42 12.88
CA HIS A 4 -20.26 15.32 11.76
C HIS A 4 -19.83 14.23 10.96
N GLN A 5 -19.43 13.40 11.00
CA GLN A 5 -19.06 12.28 10.36
C GLN A 5 -20.12 11.44 9.77
N HIS A 6 -21.32 11.57 10.18
CA HIS A 6 -22.44 10.81 9.66
C HIS A 6 -22.77 11.15 8.24
N ASP A 7 -22.44 12.36 7.86
CA ASP A 7 -22.75 12.79 6.51
C ASP A 7 -22.02 11.99 5.48
N ASP A 8 -20.82 11.55 5.82
CA ASP A 8 -20.04 10.76 4.89
C ASP A 8 -20.70 9.43 4.61
N HIS A 9 -21.33 8.86 5.60
CA HIS A 9 -22.02 7.59 5.39
C HIS A 9 -23.19 7.74 4.45
N ASP A 10 -23.89 8.84 4.53
CA ASP A 10 -25.00 9.05 3.63
C ASP A 10 -24.57 9.16 2.20
N HIS A 11 -23.41 9.77 1.98
CA HIS A 11 -22.90 9.86 0.61
C HIS A 11 -22.56 8.49 0.05
N ASP A 12 -22.11 7.59 0.89
CA ASP A 12 -21.78 6.26 0.43
C ASP A 12 -23.03 5.53 -0.08
N ASP A 13 -24.16 5.80 0.54
CA ASP A 13 -25.38 5.12 0.18
C ASP A 13 -25.90 5.47 -1.19
N ILE A 14 -25.50 6.62 -1.73
CA ILE A 14 -25.98 7.02 -3.04
C ILE A 14 -25.10 6.54 -4.16
N SER A 15 -23.98 5.90 -3.88
CA SER A 15 -23.18 5.35 -4.95
C SER A 15 -23.85 4.11 -5.52
N ALA A 16 -23.63 3.86 -6.79
CA ALA A 16 -24.29 2.79 -7.50
C ALA A 16 -23.60 1.47 -7.26
N GLY A 17 -24.38 0.44 -6.94
CA GLY A 17 -23.88 -0.91 -6.86
C GLY A 17 -23.17 -1.25 -5.56
N PRO A 18 -22.69 -2.47 -5.43
CA PRO A 18 -22.02 -2.94 -4.22
C PRO A 18 -20.63 -2.36 -4.08
N HIS A 19 -20.18 -2.30 -2.84
CA HIS A 19 -18.83 -1.86 -2.53
C HIS A 19 -17.97 -3.06 -2.18
N THR A 20 -16.69 -2.99 -2.53
CA THR A 20 -15.71 -4.00 -2.18
C THR A 20 -14.66 -3.36 -1.30
N HIS A 21 -14.30 -4.03 -0.22
CA HIS A 21 -13.25 -3.56 0.67
C HIS A 21 -11.99 -4.37 0.43
N LEU A 22 -10.87 -3.69 0.22
CA LEU A 22 -9.59 -4.33 -0.04
C LEU A 22 -8.55 -3.82 0.94
N THR A 23 -7.72 -4.73 1.42
CA THR A 23 -6.54 -4.37 2.18
C THR A 23 -5.38 -4.23 1.21
N SER A 24 -4.73 -3.07 1.24
CA SER A 24 -3.70 -2.72 0.28
C SER A 24 -2.38 -2.47 0.98
N VAL A 25 -1.29 -2.89 0.36
CA VAL A 25 0.05 -2.59 0.84
C VAL A 25 0.78 -1.79 -0.23
N GLY A 26 1.44 -0.72 0.19
CA GLY A 26 2.28 0.08 -0.70
C GLY A 26 3.69 0.15 -0.16
N ILE A 27 4.66 -0.23 -0.96
CA ILE A 27 6.07 -0.17 -0.58
C ILE A 27 6.76 0.81 -1.51
N ASP A 28 7.40 1.82 -0.93
CA ASP A 28 8.12 2.82 -1.69
C ASP A 28 9.61 2.69 -1.39
N ILE A 29 10.38 2.31 -2.40
CA ILE A 29 11.82 2.12 -2.27
C ILE A 29 12.50 3.22 -3.07
N GLY A 30 12.93 4.25 -2.35
CA GLY A 30 13.62 5.37 -2.98
C GLY A 30 15.12 5.24 -2.88
N SER A 31 15.83 6.20 -3.44
CA SER A 31 17.30 6.17 -3.42
C SER A 31 17.87 6.41 -2.04
N SER A 32 17.16 7.10 -1.18
CA SER A 32 17.63 7.38 0.17
C SER A 32 16.88 6.61 1.22
N THR A 33 15.56 6.58 1.13
CA THR A 33 14.71 6.00 2.16
C THR A 33 13.65 5.09 1.55
N SER A 34 13.19 4.16 2.37
CA SER A 34 12.11 3.24 2.02
C SER A 34 11.09 3.21 3.13
N HIS A 35 9.84 3.01 2.77
CA HIS A 35 8.77 2.88 3.77
C HIS A 35 7.61 2.08 3.22
N LEU A 36 6.74 1.68 4.12
CA LEU A 36 5.61 0.82 3.82
C LEU A 36 4.35 1.42 4.41
N MET A 37 3.26 1.32 3.68
CA MET A 37 1.96 1.78 4.16
C MET A 37 0.91 0.71 3.93
N LEU A 38 0.12 0.44 4.95
CA LEU A 38 -1.02 -0.45 4.86
C LEU A 38 -2.27 0.39 4.87
N SER A 39 -3.17 0.11 3.94
CA SER A 39 -4.40 0.90 3.78
C SER A 39 -5.58 -0.02 3.56
N GLN A 40 -6.74 0.47 3.88
CA GLN A 40 -7.98 -0.18 3.53
C GLN A 40 -8.67 0.69 2.48
N LEU A 41 -9.04 0.06 1.38
CA LEU A 41 -9.68 0.75 0.27
C LEU A 41 -11.13 0.32 0.18
N ARG A 42 -12.01 1.25 -0.12
CA ARG A 42 -13.36 0.92 -0.47
C ARG A 42 -13.54 1.25 -1.94
N ILE A 43 -13.89 0.23 -2.71
CA ILE A 43 -13.99 0.33 -4.15
C ILE A 43 -15.43 0.14 -4.56
N GLY A 44 -15.90 0.96 -5.46
CA GLY A 44 -17.26 0.88 -5.94
C GLY A 44 -17.47 1.82 -7.11
N TYR A 45 -18.71 2.04 -7.44
CA TYR A 45 -19.06 2.90 -8.56
C TYR A 45 -19.51 4.26 -8.03
N PRO A 46 -18.89 5.36 -8.49
CA PRO A 46 -19.24 6.68 -7.96
C PRO A 46 -20.64 7.15 -8.33
N SER A 47 -21.23 6.58 -9.40
CA SER A 47 -22.60 6.92 -9.77
C SER A 47 -23.20 5.81 -10.59
N PHE A 48 -24.52 5.86 -10.79
CA PHE A 48 -25.20 4.88 -11.63
C PHE A 48 -24.77 4.96 -13.09
N HIS A 49 -24.23 6.07 -13.50
CA HIS A 49 -23.82 6.25 -14.89
C HIS A 49 -22.38 5.84 -15.13
N ASN A 50 -21.60 5.69 -14.08
CA ASN A 50 -20.21 5.32 -14.21
C ASN A 50 -20.05 3.82 -14.05
N ARG A 51 -19.63 3.16 -15.12
CA ARG A 51 -19.50 1.70 -15.11
C ARG A 51 -18.11 1.23 -14.69
N ARG A 52 -17.22 2.16 -14.40
CA ARG A 52 -15.88 1.81 -13.93
C ARG A 52 -15.80 1.91 -12.43
N PRO A 53 -15.34 0.87 -11.74
CA PRO A 53 -15.13 0.98 -10.31
C PRO A 53 -13.98 1.92 -10.02
N GLU A 54 -14.08 2.65 -8.93
CA GLU A 54 -13.05 3.58 -8.49
C GLU A 54 -12.84 3.42 -6.99
N VAL A 55 -11.70 3.90 -6.53
CA VAL A 55 -11.44 3.96 -5.10
C VAL A 55 -12.28 5.09 -4.54
N LEU A 56 -13.28 4.74 -3.75
CA LEU A 56 -14.19 5.72 -3.15
C LEU A 56 -13.65 6.27 -1.85
N GLU A 57 -12.85 5.47 -1.15
CA GLU A 57 -12.31 5.86 0.13
C GLU A 57 -11.01 5.12 0.40
N ARG A 58 -10.07 5.79 1.02
CA ARG A 58 -8.81 5.19 1.46
C ARG A 58 -8.59 5.53 2.92
N LYS A 59 -8.32 4.51 3.71
CA LYS A 59 -8.01 4.69 5.12
C LYS A 59 -6.65 4.03 5.41
N VAL A 60 -5.69 4.82 5.87
CA VAL A 60 -4.39 4.28 6.26
C VAL A 60 -4.53 3.58 7.59
N ILE A 61 -4.16 2.30 7.65
CA ILE A 61 -4.25 1.52 8.88
C ILE A 61 -2.92 1.45 9.60
N ALA A 62 -1.81 1.49 8.87
CA ALA A 62 -0.50 1.42 9.51
C ALA A 62 0.56 1.98 8.56
N ARG A 63 1.62 2.53 9.15
CA ARG A 63 2.78 2.99 8.40
C ARG A 63 4.01 2.45 9.08
N SER A 64 5.00 2.04 8.28
CA SER A 64 6.26 1.62 8.84
C SER A 64 7.08 2.85 9.24
N PRO A 65 8.09 2.67 10.10
CA PRO A 65 9.13 3.68 10.22
C PRO A 65 9.83 3.83 8.87
N ILE A 66 10.50 4.96 8.70
CA ILE A 66 11.30 5.20 7.50
C ILE A 66 12.62 4.47 7.67
N LEU A 67 12.95 3.64 6.68
CA LEU A 67 14.20 2.89 6.67
C LEU A 67 15.12 3.50 5.63
N LEU A 68 16.40 3.64 5.94
CA LEU A 68 17.38 3.98 4.91
C LEU A 68 17.40 2.82 3.92
N THR A 69 17.27 3.12 2.64
CA THR A 69 17.24 2.06 1.63
C THR A 69 18.52 1.26 1.70
N PRO A 70 18.42 -0.07 1.93
CA PRO A 70 19.61 -0.89 2.16
C PRO A 70 20.29 -1.27 0.85
N PHE A 71 21.48 -0.77 0.64
CA PHE A 71 22.31 -1.14 -0.51
C PHE A 71 23.47 -1.98 -0.04
N SER A 72 23.80 -2.99 -0.82
CA SER A 72 24.96 -3.83 -0.54
C SER A 72 26.22 -3.14 -1.03
N GLY A 73 27.37 -3.78 -0.79
CA GLY A 73 28.66 -3.23 -1.20
C GLY A 73 28.78 -3.01 -2.70
N ASN A 74 27.99 -3.71 -3.51
CA ASN A 74 27.97 -3.53 -4.94
C ASN A 74 26.76 -2.70 -5.40
N TRP A 75 26.15 -1.99 -4.47
CA TRP A 75 25.04 -1.07 -4.73
C TRP A 75 23.75 -1.74 -5.21
N ASN A 76 23.62 -3.05 -5.04
CA ASN A 76 22.35 -3.70 -5.23
C ASN A 76 21.48 -3.52 -3.98
N ILE A 77 20.17 -3.59 -4.17
CA ILE A 77 19.22 -3.43 -3.07
C ILE A 77 19.20 -4.73 -2.26
N GLU A 78 19.32 -4.62 -0.95
CA GLU A 78 19.24 -5.78 -0.08
C GLU A 78 17.80 -6.06 0.32
N ALA A 79 17.34 -7.27 0.02
CA ALA A 79 15.96 -7.65 0.30
C ALA A 79 15.70 -7.91 1.79
N GLY A 80 16.71 -8.42 2.50
CA GLY A 80 16.53 -8.84 3.90
C GLY A 80 15.95 -7.77 4.80
N PRO A 81 16.59 -6.60 4.88
CA PRO A 81 16.05 -5.52 5.73
C PRO A 81 14.67 -5.06 5.31
N LEU A 82 14.38 -5.07 3.99
CA LEU A 82 13.06 -4.69 3.51
C LEU A 82 12.01 -5.70 3.93
N GLN A 83 12.33 -6.98 3.84
CA GLN A 83 11.42 -8.03 4.27
C GLN A 83 11.12 -7.94 5.77
N LYS A 84 12.14 -7.62 6.56
CA LYS A 84 11.93 -7.44 7.99
C LYS A 84 11.01 -6.25 8.28
N LEU A 85 11.15 -5.19 7.51
CA LEU A 85 10.29 -4.03 7.65
C LEU A 85 8.83 -4.40 7.37
N VAL A 86 8.61 -5.16 6.31
CA VAL A 86 7.27 -5.62 5.94
C VAL A 86 6.68 -6.48 7.05
N GLU A 87 7.45 -7.45 7.54
CA GLU A 87 6.96 -8.36 8.58
C GLU A 87 6.64 -7.62 9.87
N ALA A 88 7.50 -6.70 10.26
CA ALA A 88 7.30 -5.94 11.48
C ALA A 88 6.06 -5.06 11.39
N THR A 89 5.84 -4.44 10.23
CA THR A 89 4.68 -3.57 10.04
C THR A 89 3.39 -4.38 10.04
N PHE A 90 3.38 -5.53 9.41
CA PHE A 90 2.21 -6.41 9.42
C PHE A 90 1.90 -6.87 10.84
N LYS A 91 2.92 -7.29 11.56
CA LYS A 91 2.73 -7.76 12.93
C LYS A 91 2.17 -6.67 13.82
N GLU A 92 2.69 -5.46 13.69
CA GLU A 92 2.24 -4.34 14.49
C GLU A 92 0.78 -3.98 14.17
N ALA A 93 0.39 -4.13 12.92
CA ALA A 93 -0.98 -3.86 12.49
C ALA A 93 -1.95 -5.00 12.82
N GLY A 94 -1.44 -6.14 13.28
CA GLY A 94 -2.28 -7.30 13.54
C GLY A 94 -2.75 -8.00 12.28
N LEU A 95 -2.00 -7.85 11.19
CA LEU A 95 -2.36 -8.44 9.91
C LEU A 95 -1.32 -9.47 9.49
N ASN A 96 -1.67 -10.29 8.51
CA ASN A 96 -0.71 -11.19 7.89
C ASN A 96 -0.81 -11.04 6.39
N ARG A 97 0.11 -11.67 5.67
CA ARG A 97 0.19 -11.48 4.22
C ARG A 97 -1.05 -11.99 3.51
N GLU A 98 -1.71 -12.96 4.09
CA GLU A 98 -2.90 -13.56 3.49
C GLU A 98 -4.11 -12.63 3.51
N THR A 99 -4.10 -11.64 4.40
CA THR A 99 -5.19 -10.68 4.45
C THR A 99 -5.03 -9.53 3.46
N VAL A 100 -3.89 -9.47 2.78
CA VAL A 100 -3.64 -8.42 1.79
C VAL A 100 -4.23 -8.81 0.46
N ASP A 101 -5.07 -7.95 -0.09
CA ASP A 101 -5.77 -8.21 -1.36
C ASP A 101 -5.03 -7.65 -2.55
N THR A 102 -4.32 -6.56 -2.36
CA THR A 102 -3.66 -5.88 -3.47
C THR A 102 -2.46 -5.11 -2.94
N GLY A 103 -1.58 -4.73 -3.84
CA GLY A 103 -0.42 -3.97 -3.43
C GLY A 103 0.31 -3.37 -4.60
N ALA A 104 1.26 -2.48 -4.26
CA ALA A 104 2.11 -1.86 -5.26
C ALA A 104 3.50 -1.69 -4.67
N VAL A 105 4.51 -1.92 -5.50
CA VAL A 105 5.89 -1.65 -5.15
C VAL A 105 6.39 -0.58 -6.10
N ILE A 106 6.88 0.50 -5.53
CA ILE A 106 7.41 1.62 -6.32
C ILE A 106 8.88 1.72 -6.01
N ILE A 107 9.70 1.66 -7.06
CA ILE A 107 11.14 1.80 -6.92
C ILE A 107 11.55 3.00 -7.74
N THR A 108 12.18 3.99 -7.11
CA THR A 108 12.48 5.26 -7.75
C THR A 108 13.94 5.65 -7.56
N GLY A 109 14.36 6.65 -8.35
CA GLY A 109 15.70 7.21 -8.24
C GLY A 109 16.79 6.21 -8.56
N GLU A 110 17.89 6.30 -7.84
CA GLU A 110 19.01 5.38 -8.06
C GLU A 110 18.65 3.94 -7.74
N ALA A 111 17.70 3.71 -6.84
CA ALA A 111 17.26 2.36 -6.54
C ALA A 111 16.67 1.68 -7.78
N ALA A 112 15.97 2.43 -8.62
CA ALA A 112 15.37 1.87 -9.84
C ALA A 112 16.40 1.46 -10.87
N ARG A 113 17.61 1.97 -10.76
CA ARG A 113 18.69 1.68 -11.69
C ARG A 113 19.53 0.47 -11.30
N ARG A 114 19.29 -0.07 -10.12
CA ARG A 114 20.08 -1.20 -9.64
C ARG A 114 19.74 -2.45 -10.44
N ASP A 115 20.73 -3.29 -10.61
CA ASP A 115 20.59 -4.50 -11.41
C ASP A 115 19.50 -5.42 -10.90
N ASN A 116 19.28 -5.41 -9.58
CA ASN A 116 18.30 -6.30 -8.99
C ASN A 116 16.96 -5.64 -8.67
N ALA A 117 16.72 -4.42 -9.21
CA ALA A 117 15.47 -3.72 -8.90
C ALA A 117 14.24 -4.52 -9.31
N SER A 118 14.25 -5.11 -10.51
CA SER A 118 13.12 -5.92 -10.97
C SER A 118 12.88 -7.11 -10.07
N ARG A 119 13.95 -7.75 -9.63
CA ARG A 119 13.84 -8.90 -8.75
C ARG A 119 13.25 -8.51 -7.39
N ILE A 120 13.64 -7.36 -6.89
CA ILE A 120 13.08 -6.84 -5.63
C ILE A 120 11.59 -6.59 -5.80
N ALA A 121 11.19 -5.96 -6.90
CA ALA A 121 9.78 -5.71 -7.16
C ALA A 121 8.98 -7.02 -7.21
N GLU A 122 9.51 -8.02 -7.88
CA GLU A 122 8.85 -9.33 -7.96
C GLU A 122 8.70 -9.98 -6.59
N LEU A 123 9.71 -9.84 -5.75
CA LEU A 123 9.70 -10.45 -4.43
C LEU A 123 8.54 -9.95 -3.58
N PHE A 124 8.17 -8.69 -3.72
CA PHE A 124 7.13 -8.10 -2.92
C PHE A 124 5.77 -8.04 -3.61
N SER A 125 5.68 -8.41 -4.87
CA SER A 125 4.43 -8.30 -5.60
C SER A 125 3.56 -9.55 -5.54
N ASP A 126 4.06 -10.62 -4.95
CA ASP A 126 3.27 -11.87 -4.82
C ASP A 126 2.48 -11.91 -3.53
#